data_04bc7cbdf0a9449c23bcc6099521ebef
#
_entry.id   04bc7cbdf0a9449c23bcc6099521ebef
#
_cell.length_a   1.000
_cell.length_b   1.000
_cell.length_c   1.000
_cell.angle_alpha   90.00
_cell.angle_beta   90.00
_cell.angle_gamma   90.00
#
_symmetry.space_group_name_H-M   'P 1'
#
loop_
_entity.id
_entity.type
_entity.pdbx_description
1 polymer ?
#
loop_
_entity_poly.entity_id
_entity_poly.type
_entity_poly.pdbx_seq_one_letter_code
_entity_poly.pdbx_strand_id
1 'polypeptide(L)'
;MPCRRSWLVICLLGFWICGWAVAEVMVAIQFLNGDAPPEGEFFMLAWFGVWTVSGVLAIYAWLWQVFGKEIVTMRGQTFKIRHGIGRFGFDKKYDLLQMRNLRVGPAGFNPLEISSILQLWGIGGGVIAFDHGTKTYRFGAGLDEAEAKQTVAAIKQRYRIQDGATT
;
A
#
# COMPACT_ATOMS: atom_id res chain seq x y z
N MET A 1 -11.84 -7.82 1.84
CA MET A 1 -11.26 -8.00 3.19
C MET A 1 -10.88 -6.63 3.72
N PRO A 2 -11.27 -6.22 4.94
CA PRO A 2 -10.83 -4.95 5.49
C PRO A 2 -9.35 -5.06 5.87
N CYS A 3 -8.57 -4.04 5.54
CA CYS A 3 -7.19 -3.94 5.97
C CYS A 3 -7.13 -3.91 7.51
N ARG A 4 -6.13 -4.53 8.13
CA ARG A 4 -5.97 -4.53 9.61
C ARG A 4 -5.78 -3.07 10.05
N ARG A 5 -6.83 -2.48 10.60
CA ARG A 5 -6.84 -1.08 11.02
C ARG A 5 -6.09 -0.92 12.33
N SER A 6 -4.95 -0.30 12.29
CA SER A 6 -4.29 0.18 13.50
C SER A 6 -4.84 1.56 13.87
N TRP A 7 -5.83 1.59 14.75
CA TRP A 7 -6.46 2.84 15.19
C TRP A 7 -5.44 3.84 15.73
N LEU A 8 -4.40 3.37 16.40
CA LEU A 8 -3.33 4.21 16.92
C LEU A 8 -2.59 4.93 15.80
N VAL A 9 -2.23 4.21 14.74
CA VAL A 9 -1.54 4.79 13.56
C VAL A 9 -2.45 5.77 12.84
N ILE A 10 -3.74 5.45 12.68
CA ILE A 10 -4.72 6.33 12.03
C ILE A 10 -4.86 7.64 12.81
N CYS A 11 -4.98 7.59 14.14
CA CYS A 11 -5.12 8.78 14.98
C CYS A 11 -3.83 9.61 14.98
N LEU A 12 -2.66 8.98 15.13
CA LEU A 12 -1.37 9.65 15.16
C LEU A 12 -1.06 10.33 13.82
N LEU A 13 -1.29 9.63 12.73
CA LEU A 13 -1.09 10.17 11.38
C LEU A 13 -2.10 11.27 11.07
N GLY A 14 -3.35 11.13 11.50
CA GLY A 14 -4.37 12.16 11.36
C GLY A 14 -4.01 13.43 12.12
N PHE A 15 -3.54 13.30 13.37
CA PHE A 15 -3.05 14.43 14.14
C PHE A 15 -1.86 15.13 13.47
N TRP A 16 -0.91 14.35 12.97
CA TRP A 16 0.25 14.86 12.24
C TRP A 16 -0.15 15.62 10.97
N ILE A 17 -1.11 15.08 10.19
CA ILE A 17 -1.65 15.73 8.97
C ILE A 17 -2.31 17.07 9.32
N CYS A 18 -3.03 17.17 10.44
CA CYS A 18 -3.62 18.45 10.89
C CYS A 18 -2.53 19.50 11.16
N GLY A 19 -1.48 19.12 11.91
CA GLY A 19 -0.35 20.01 12.17
C GLY A 19 0.38 20.42 10.89
N TRP A 20 0.58 19.44 9.99
CA TRP A 20 1.18 19.68 8.67
C TRP A 20 0.35 20.68 7.85
N ALA A 21 -0.98 20.52 7.78
CA ALA A 21 -1.85 21.38 7.01
C ALA A 21 -1.83 22.83 7.53
N VAL A 22 -1.78 23.03 8.86
CA VAL A 22 -1.63 24.36 9.45
C VAL A 22 -0.31 25.00 9.06
N ALA A 23 0.79 24.26 9.15
CA ALA A 23 2.12 24.75 8.75
C ALA A 23 2.18 25.10 7.27
N GLU A 24 1.59 24.25 6.41
CA GLU A 24 1.50 24.47 4.96
C GLU A 24 0.79 25.78 4.62
N VAL A 25 -0.37 26.02 5.24
CA VAL A 25 -1.14 27.26 5.05
C VAL A 25 -0.37 28.49 5.55
N MET A 26 0.30 28.40 6.71
CA MET A 26 1.09 29.50 7.24
C MET A 26 2.26 29.88 6.30
N VAL A 27 2.98 28.89 5.80
CA VAL A 27 4.09 29.13 4.86
C VAL A 27 3.57 29.69 3.54
N ALA A 28 2.47 29.17 3.01
CA ALA A 28 1.84 29.70 1.81
C ALA A 28 1.44 31.17 1.94
N ILE A 29 0.87 31.55 3.08
CA ILE A 29 0.50 32.95 3.38
C ILE A 29 1.76 33.86 3.41
N GLN A 30 2.86 33.42 4.01
CA GLN A 30 4.11 34.19 4.04
C GLN A 30 4.66 34.44 2.63
N PHE A 31 4.61 33.43 1.75
CA PHE A 31 5.01 33.60 0.36
C PHE A 31 4.09 34.59 -0.39
N LEU A 32 2.79 34.52 -0.18
CA LEU A 32 1.83 35.42 -0.83
C LEU A 32 1.96 36.88 -0.37
N ASN A 33 2.38 37.08 0.88
CA ASN A 33 2.60 38.42 1.42
C ASN A 33 3.96 39.03 1.04
N GLY A 34 4.85 38.26 0.43
CA GLY A 34 6.18 38.72 0.06
C GLY A 34 7.15 38.79 1.23
N ASP A 35 6.83 38.15 2.36
CA ASP A 35 7.68 38.15 3.57
C ASP A 35 8.82 37.11 3.50
N ALA A 36 8.96 36.42 2.35
CA ALA A 36 10.01 35.44 2.16
C ALA A 36 11.39 36.13 2.06
N PRO A 37 12.42 35.66 2.80
CA PRO A 37 13.75 36.25 2.72
C PRO A 37 14.35 36.04 1.32
N PRO A 38 14.88 37.09 0.69
CA PRO A 38 15.43 37.00 -0.68
C PRO A 38 16.64 36.06 -0.76
N GLU A 39 17.37 35.92 0.34
CA GLU A 39 18.50 35.00 0.46
C GLU A 39 17.97 33.60 0.77
N GLY A 40 17.93 32.73 -0.22
CA GLY A 40 17.46 31.34 -0.06
C GLY A 40 16.07 31.06 -0.57
N GLU A 41 15.44 31.98 -1.28
CA GLU A 41 14.10 31.81 -1.87
C GLU A 41 13.98 30.51 -2.68
N PHE A 42 14.98 30.21 -3.51
CA PHE A 42 15.01 28.96 -4.28
C PHE A 42 15.03 27.71 -3.40
N PHE A 43 15.84 27.71 -2.34
CA PHE A 43 15.89 26.60 -1.39
C PHE A 43 14.56 26.43 -0.68
N MET A 44 13.95 27.53 -0.23
CA MET A 44 12.66 27.50 0.45
C MET A 44 11.55 26.99 -0.47
N LEU A 45 11.52 27.42 -1.73
CA LEU A 45 10.56 26.93 -2.72
C LEU A 45 10.76 25.43 -3.01
N ALA A 46 11.99 24.99 -3.19
CA ALA A 46 12.29 23.58 -3.41
C ALA A 46 11.90 22.72 -2.19
N TRP A 47 12.25 23.20 -0.99
CA TRP A 47 11.87 22.55 0.28
C TRP A 47 10.35 22.47 0.43
N PHE A 48 9.64 23.58 0.20
CA PHE A 48 8.17 23.64 0.26
C PHE A 48 7.54 22.67 -0.72
N GLY A 49 8.06 22.58 -1.95
CA GLY A 49 7.59 21.62 -2.94
C GLY A 49 7.71 20.16 -2.47
N VAL A 50 8.88 19.77 -1.93
CA VAL A 50 9.09 18.42 -1.37
C VAL A 50 8.17 18.18 -0.17
N TRP A 51 8.01 19.19 0.68
CA TRP A 51 7.15 19.15 1.86
C TRP A 51 5.68 18.94 1.48
N THR A 52 5.17 19.69 0.49
CA THR A 52 3.81 19.55 -0.06
C THR A 52 3.57 18.15 -0.62
N VAL A 53 4.49 17.65 -1.44
CA VAL A 53 4.40 16.29 -2.01
C VAL A 53 4.34 15.24 -0.90
N SER A 54 5.18 15.38 0.13
CA SER A 54 5.21 14.46 1.28
C SER A 54 3.87 14.45 2.02
N GLY A 55 3.26 15.62 2.21
CA GLY A 55 1.95 15.76 2.84
C GLY A 55 0.83 15.12 2.04
N VAL A 56 0.82 15.31 0.73
CA VAL A 56 -0.16 14.67 -0.17
C VAL A 56 -0.03 13.14 -0.11
N LEU A 57 1.19 12.61 -0.09
CA LEU A 57 1.42 11.18 0.06
C LEU A 57 0.95 10.65 1.44
N ALA A 58 1.17 11.42 2.49
CA ALA A 58 0.70 11.06 3.83
C ALA A 58 -0.83 11.06 3.92
N ILE A 59 -1.50 12.04 3.32
CA ILE A 59 -2.96 12.08 3.22
C ILE A 59 -3.47 10.86 2.45
N TYR A 60 -2.85 10.54 1.31
CA TYR A 60 -3.21 9.35 0.53
C TYR A 60 -3.06 8.07 1.36
N ALA A 61 -1.96 7.92 2.08
CA ALA A 61 -1.72 6.76 2.94
C ALA A 61 -2.75 6.67 4.08
N TRP A 62 -3.10 7.81 4.69
CA TRP A 62 -4.14 7.87 5.72
C TRP A 62 -5.51 7.47 5.18
N LEU A 63 -5.91 8.04 4.04
CA LEU A 63 -7.16 7.67 3.36
C LEU A 63 -7.19 6.19 3.01
N TRP A 64 -6.04 5.64 2.56
CA TRP A 64 -5.92 4.21 2.30
C TRP A 64 -6.13 3.36 3.56
N GLN A 65 -5.58 3.75 4.70
CA GLN A 65 -5.78 3.02 5.96
C GLN A 65 -7.22 3.10 6.46
N VAL A 66 -7.91 4.24 6.25
CA VAL A 66 -9.29 4.43 6.70
C VAL A 66 -10.29 3.76 5.75
N PHE A 67 -10.14 3.95 4.45
CA PHE A 67 -11.11 3.55 3.42
C PHE A 67 -10.61 2.47 2.46
N GLY A 68 -9.33 2.10 2.54
CA GLY A 68 -8.73 1.10 1.66
C GLY A 68 -9.40 -0.27 1.84
N LYS A 69 -9.74 -0.88 0.71
CA LYS A 69 -10.29 -2.24 0.65
C LYS A 69 -9.55 -3.03 -0.42
N GLU A 70 -9.14 -4.22 -0.05
CA GLU A 70 -8.62 -5.20 -0.99
C GLU A 70 -9.72 -6.23 -1.29
N ILE A 71 -10.10 -6.33 -2.54
CA ILE A 71 -11.11 -7.29 -3.00
C ILE A 71 -10.42 -8.29 -3.92
N VAL A 72 -10.35 -9.52 -3.44
CA VAL A 72 -9.83 -10.64 -4.22
C VAL A 72 -11.02 -11.37 -4.83
N THR A 73 -11.04 -11.46 -6.16
CA THR A 73 -12.09 -12.15 -6.89
C THR A 73 -11.45 -13.20 -7.80
N MET A 74 -11.94 -14.42 -7.69
CA MET A 74 -11.55 -15.53 -8.56
C MET A 74 -12.73 -15.95 -9.41
N ARG A 75 -12.61 -15.83 -10.72
CA ARG A 75 -13.64 -16.28 -11.68
C ARG A 75 -12.97 -17.07 -12.81
N GLY A 76 -13.33 -18.35 -12.93
CA GLY A 76 -12.74 -19.23 -13.94
C GLY A 76 -11.23 -19.31 -13.77
N GLN A 77 -10.48 -18.93 -14.80
CA GLN A 77 -9.01 -18.91 -14.81
C GLN A 77 -8.41 -17.55 -14.44
N THR A 78 -9.23 -16.56 -14.10
CA THR A 78 -8.77 -15.21 -13.81
C THR A 78 -8.77 -14.93 -12.31
N PHE A 79 -7.61 -14.58 -11.79
CA PHE A 79 -7.38 -14.07 -10.45
C PHE A 79 -7.27 -12.54 -10.50
N LYS A 80 -8.25 -11.86 -9.92
CA LYS A 80 -8.35 -10.40 -9.92
C LYS A 80 -8.14 -9.88 -8.51
N ILE A 81 -7.15 -9.02 -8.34
CA ILE A 81 -6.94 -8.24 -7.12
C ILE A 81 -7.34 -6.81 -7.41
N ARG A 82 -8.32 -6.31 -6.70
CA ARG A 82 -8.72 -4.91 -6.75
C ARG A 82 -8.27 -4.23 -5.47
N HIS A 83 -7.37 -3.27 -5.62
CA HIS A 83 -7.00 -2.35 -4.56
C HIS A 83 -7.76 -1.04 -4.80
N GLY A 84 -8.58 -0.61 -3.86
CA GLY A 84 -9.38 0.59 -4.06
C GLY A 84 -9.75 1.33 -2.79
N ILE A 85 -9.92 2.65 -2.93
CA ILE A 85 -10.49 3.55 -1.93
C ILE A 85 -11.90 3.91 -2.44
N GLY A 86 -12.93 3.36 -1.82
CA GLY A 86 -14.31 3.60 -2.23
C GLY A 86 -14.60 3.16 -3.67
N ARG A 87 -14.89 4.13 -4.55
CA ARG A 87 -15.18 3.91 -5.99
C ARG A 87 -13.93 3.85 -6.86
N PHE A 88 -12.82 4.45 -6.40
CA PHE A 88 -11.57 4.48 -7.14
C PHE A 88 -10.73 3.26 -6.77
N GLY A 89 -10.25 2.53 -7.77
CA GLY A 89 -9.43 1.35 -7.54
C GLY A 89 -8.72 0.89 -8.80
N PHE A 90 -7.54 0.31 -8.59
CA PHE A 90 -6.77 -0.33 -9.65
C PHE A 90 -7.00 -1.84 -9.62
N ASP A 91 -7.40 -2.38 -10.76
CA ASP A 91 -7.63 -3.80 -10.96
C ASP A 91 -6.38 -4.44 -11.54
N LYS A 92 -5.79 -5.39 -10.84
CA LYS A 92 -4.73 -6.26 -11.38
C LYS A 92 -5.31 -7.63 -11.64
N LYS A 93 -5.18 -8.08 -12.88
CA LYS A 93 -5.65 -9.41 -13.32
C LYS A 93 -4.45 -10.31 -13.54
N TYR A 94 -4.53 -11.54 -13.06
CA TYR A 94 -3.52 -12.56 -13.22
C TYR A 94 -4.18 -13.84 -13.73
N ASP A 95 -3.44 -14.61 -14.51
CA ASP A 95 -3.89 -15.93 -14.96
C ASP A 95 -3.56 -16.98 -13.90
N LEU A 96 -4.56 -17.71 -13.43
CA LEU A 96 -4.40 -18.76 -12.44
C LEU A 96 -3.51 -19.90 -12.95
N LEU A 97 -3.47 -20.15 -14.27
CA LEU A 97 -2.64 -21.19 -14.86
C LEU A 97 -1.14 -20.89 -14.76
N GLN A 98 -0.79 -19.60 -14.69
CA GLN A 98 0.60 -19.14 -14.54
C GLN A 98 0.99 -18.87 -13.07
N MET A 99 0.04 -19.08 -12.16
CA MET A 99 0.25 -18.89 -10.74
C MET A 99 0.95 -20.13 -10.17
N ARG A 100 2.12 -19.95 -9.57
CA ARG A 100 2.89 -21.00 -8.96
C ARG A 100 3.29 -20.63 -7.54
N ASN A 101 3.65 -21.65 -6.75
CA ASN A 101 4.27 -21.46 -5.45
C ASN A 101 3.46 -20.53 -4.52
N LEU A 102 2.14 -20.78 -4.41
CA LEU A 102 1.26 -20.04 -3.52
C LEU A 102 1.63 -20.40 -2.08
N ARG A 103 2.12 -19.42 -1.33
CA ARG A 103 2.65 -19.62 0.03
C ARG A 103 2.27 -18.49 0.97
N VAL A 104 2.17 -18.82 2.25
CA VAL A 104 2.18 -17.82 3.32
C VAL A 104 3.64 -17.51 3.60
N GLY A 105 4.01 -16.26 3.46
CA GLY A 105 5.38 -15.84 3.71
C GLY A 105 5.40 -14.56 4.55
N PRO A 106 6.38 -14.41 5.44
CA PRO A 106 6.58 -13.17 6.13
C PRO A 106 6.71 -12.06 5.08
N ALA A 107 6.17 -10.89 5.37
CA ALA A 107 6.41 -9.73 4.55
C ALA A 107 7.92 -9.49 4.54
N GLY A 108 8.61 -9.93 3.48
CA GLY A 108 10.05 -9.71 3.34
C GLY A 108 10.26 -8.19 3.27
N PHE A 109 10.75 -7.63 4.35
CA PHE A 109 11.09 -6.22 4.42
C PHE A 109 12.47 -6.04 3.81
N ASN A 110 12.54 -5.41 2.64
CA ASN A 110 13.79 -4.96 2.05
C ASN A 110 13.82 -3.44 2.11
N PRO A 111 14.62 -2.84 3.02
CA PRO A 111 14.63 -1.39 3.23
C PRO A 111 15.05 -0.58 2.00
N LEU A 112 15.68 -1.21 1.02
CA LEU A 112 16.12 -0.57 -0.23
C LEU A 112 15.05 -0.55 -1.32
N GLU A 113 13.93 -1.25 -1.13
CA GLU A 113 12.84 -1.27 -2.09
C GLU A 113 11.72 -0.32 -1.66
N ILE A 114 11.29 0.55 -2.57
CA ILE A 114 10.15 1.46 -2.38
C ILE A 114 8.87 0.67 -2.03
N SER A 115 8.74 -0.56 -2.56
CA SER A 115 7.66 -1.48 -2.23
C SER A 115 7.59 -1.81 -0.74
N SER A 116 8.72 -1.91 -0.07
CA SER A 116 8.81 -2.19 1.38
C SER A 116 8.42 -0.98 2.22
N ILE A 117 8.77 0.23 1.76
CA ILE A 117 8.33 1.48 2.41
C ILE A 117 6.81 1.61 2.29
N LEU A 118 6.24 1.32 1.13
CA LEU A 118 4.79 1.32 0.92
C LEU A 118 4.08 0.25 1.78
N GLN A 119 4.73 -0.89 2.05
CA GLN A 119 4.22 -1.91 2.97
C GLN A 119 4.13 -1.42 4.42
N LEU A 120 5.09 -0.63 4.89
CA LEU A 120 5.03 0.01 6.22
C LEU A 120 3.80 0.93 6.34
N TRP A 121 3.42 1.57 5.24
CA TRP A 121 2.25 2.44 5.15
C TRP A 121 0.95 1.65 4.87
N GLY A 122 1.00 0.31 4.86
CA GLY A 122 -0.15 -0.55 4.57
C GLY A 122 -0.60 -0.52 3.11
N ILE A 123 0.22 0.05 2.22
CA ILE A 123 -0.06 0.16 0.78
C ILE A 123 0.71 -0.93 0.05
N GLY A 124 0.04 -2.01 -0.28
CA GLY A 124 0.65 -3.13 -1.00
C GLY A 124 1.55 -3.98 -0.09
N GLY A 125 1.42 -5.23 -0.13
CA GLY A 125 2.10 -6.18 0.72
C GLY A 125 1.08 -7.01 1.46
N GLY A 126 1.03 -8.29 1.15
CA GLY A 126 0.16 -9.24 1.81
C GLY A 126 0.97 -10.36 2.43
N VAL A 127 0.33 -11.07 3.34
CA VAL A 127 0.89 -12.25 3.98
C VAL A 127 0.95 -13.44 3.01
N ILE A 128 0.17 -13.38 1.92
CA ILE A 128 0.13 -14.43 0.90
C ILE A 128 0.96 -13.99 -0.31
N ALA A 129 1.92 -14.81 -0.71
CA ALA A 129 2.76 -14.61 -1.87
C ALA A 129 2.50 -15.69 -2.94
N PHE A 130 2.57 -15.30 -4.20
CA PHE A 130 2.55 -16.22 -5.34
C PHE A 130 3.50 -15.74 -6.41
N ASP A 131 4.01 -16.67 -7.18
CA ASP A 131 4.91 -16.40 -8.30
C ASP A 131 4.11 -16.44 -9.61
N HIS A 132 4.29 -15.41 -10.45
CA HIS A 132 3.68 -15.32 -11.78
C HIS A 132 4.79 -14.91 -12.77
N GLY A 133 5.20 -15.84 -13.60
CA GLY A 133 6.42 -15.69 -14.41
C GLY A 133 7.67 -15.59 -13.53
N THR A 134 8.42 -14.51 -13.72
CA THR A 134 9.66 -14.23 -12.96
C THR A 134 9.45 -13.33 -11.74
N LYS A 135 8.20 -12.90 -11.47
CA LYS A 135 7.89 -11.94 -10.41
C LYS A 135 7.04 -12.56 -9.32
N THR A 136 7.37 -12.25 -8.07
CA THR A 136 6.55 -12.59 -6.91
C THR A 136 5.59 -11.46 -6.62
N TYR A 137 4.32 -11.79 -6.53
CA TYR A 137 3.25 -10.87 -6.16
C TYR A 137 2.71 -11.24 -4.79
N ARG A 138 2.16 -10.26 -4.09
CA ARG A 138 1.62 -10.43 -2.75
C ARG A 138 0.22 -9.86 -2.64
N PHE A 139 -0.61 -10.49 -1.78
CA PHE A 139 -1.96 -10.04 -1.46
C PHE A 139 -2.36 -10.48 -0.04
N GLY A 140 -3.51 -10.01 0.43
CA GLY A 140 -3.99 -10.35 1.76
C GLY A 140 -3.36 -9.52 2.87
N ALA A 141 -3.18 -8.20 2.64
CA ALA A 141 -2.62 -7.27 3.63
C ALA A 141 -3.45 -7.18 4.93
N GLY A 142 -4.72 -7.59 4.90
CA GLY A 142 -5.62 -7.57 6.05
C GLY A 142 -5.77 -8.90 6.77
N LEU A 143 -5.10 -9.96 6.29
CA LEU A 143 -5.20 -11.30 6.89
C LEU A 143 -4.17 -11.48 8.01
N ASP A 144 -4.57 -12.21 9.05
CA ASP A 144 -3.61 -12.76 9.99
C ASP A 144 -2.96 -14.03 9.39
N GLU A 145 -1.95 -14.56 10.07
CA GLU A 145 -1.22 -15.73 9.59
C GLU A 145 -2.11 -16.99 9.53
N ALA A 146 -3.03 -17.14 10.47
CA ALA A 146 -3.95 -18.29 10.54
C ALA A 146 -4.97 -18.22 9.40
N GLU A 147 -5.57 -17.05 9.18
CA GLU A 147 -6.50 -16.79 8.08
C GLU A 147 -5.80 -16.95 6.71
N ALA A 148 -4.54 -16.49 6.60
CA ALA A 148 -3.75 -16.65 5.40
C ALA A 148 -3.49 -18.12 5.07
N LYS A 149 -3.13 -18.94 6.05
CA LYS A 149 -2.95 -20.40 5.89
C LYS A 149 -4.22 -21.07 5.40
N GLN A 150 -5.37 -20.75 6.02
CA GLN A 150 -6.66 -21.28 5.61
C GLN A 150 -7.02 -20.86 4.17
N THR A 151 -6.81 -19.59 3.84
CA THR A 151 -7.06 -19.05 2.50
C THR A 151 -6.19 -19.73 1.44
N VAL A 152 -4.90 -19.90 1.72
CA VAL A 152 -3.98 -20.61 0.81
C VAL A 152 -4.40 -22.06 0.61
N ALA A 153 -4.76 -22.76 1.69
CA ALA A 153 -5.23 -24.15 1.62
C ALA A 153 -6.51 -24.26 0.77
N ALA A 154 -7.49 -23.39 0.99
CA ALA A 154 -8.73 -23.37 0.22
C ALA A 154 -8.50 -23.09 -1.27
N ILE A 155 -7.59 -22.16 -1.61
CA ILE A 155 -7.24 -21.83 -2.99
C ILE A 155 -6.53 -23.02 -3.66
N LYS A 156 -5.54 -23.63 -3.01
CA LYS A 156 -4.81 -24.79 -3.53
C LYS A 156 -5.75 -25.96 -3.80
N GLN A 157 -6.66 -26.25 -2.86
CA GLN A 157 -7.63 -27.32 -3.00
C GLN A 157 -8.58 -27.11 -4.19
N ARG A 158 -9.06 -25.87 -4.37
CA ARG A 158 -10.05 -25.55 -5.41
C ARG A 158 -9.46 -25.46 -6.81
N TYR A 159 -8.23 -24.96 -6.95
CA TYR A 159 -7.62 -24.65 -8.26
C TYR A 159 -6.43 -25.53 -8.60
N ARG A 160 -6.09 -26.55 -7.79
CA ARG A 160 -4.96 -27.48 -8.00
C ARG A 160 -3.65 -26.77 -8.36
N ILE A 161 -3.36 -25.66 -7.66
CA ILE A 161 -2.12 -24.91 -7.90
C ILE A 161 -0.94 -25.77 -7.50
N GLN A 162 -0.03 -26.01 -8.45
CA GLN A 162 1.18 -26.81 -8.20
C GLN A 162 2.16 -26.02 -7.35
N ASP A 163 2.63 -26.64 -6.27
CA ASP A 163 3.81 -26.16 -5.58
C ASP A 163 4.99 -26.38 -6.54
N GLY A 164 5.68 -25.30 -6.89
CA GLY A 164 6.89 -25.43 -7.71
C GLY A 164 7.87 -26.36 -7.01
N ALA A 165 8.26 -27.43 -7.71
CA ALA A 165 9.32 -28.29 -7.22
C ALA A 165 10.55 -27.43 -6.97
N THR A 166 10.98 -27.39 -5.71
CA THR A 166 12.30 -26.87 -5.31
C THR A 166 13.32 -27.78 -5.94
N THR A 167 13.92 -27.33 -7.04
CA THR A 167 15.21 -27.86 -7.52
C THR A 167 16.31 -27.06 -6.88
#